data_5967a952ae845de9d1ba48b249ca48f9
#
_entry.id   5967a952ae845de9d1ba48b249ca48f9
#
_cell.length_a   1.000
_cell.length_b   1.000
_cell.length_c   1.000
_cell.angle_alpha   90.00
_cell.angle_beta   90.00
_cell.angle_gamma   90.00
#
_symmetry.space_group_name_H-M   'P 1'
#
loop_
_entity.id
_entity.type
_entity.pdbx_description
1 polymer ?
#
loop_
_entity_poly.entity_id
_entity_poly.type
_entity_poly.pdbx_seq_one_letter_code
_entity_poly.pdbx_strand_id
1 'polypeptide(L)'
;NSFSQEIIELVKSKGNVSGILGNCHASGTEIMHRFGEEHLRTGMPICYTSADSVFQVAAHEDFFGLDKLYTLCRAIAPTLHKMRVGRVIARPFLGSCSKDFVRTENRKDFAIHPPALTLCDYVQNANKTVCAIGKINDIFSGKGIDQVLKGRDDSELMKQLFEQVSLAKKDSLIFANFVEFDSEYGHRRDVTGYAAALEWFDEKLGLLLKRLS
;
A
#
# COMPACT_ATOMS: atom_id res chain seq x y z
N ASN A 1 19.34 -0.06 11.84
CA ASN A 1 18.38 -1.09 12.21
C ASN A 1 18.31 -2.11 11.10
N SER A 2 18.67 -3.36 11.40
CA SER A 2 18.65 -4.50 10.51
C SER A 2 17.55 -5.47 10.89
N PHE A 3 17.06 -6.26 9.93
CA PHE A 3 16.15 -7.37 10.21
C PHE A 3 16.85 -8.46 11.03
N SER A 4 16.11 -9.17 11.86
CA SER A 4 16.62 -10.27 12.64
C SER A 4 17.07 -11.45 11.76
N GLN A 5 17.96 -12.27 12.28
CA GLN A 5 18.42 -13.49 11.57
C GLN A 5 17.26 -14.43 11.22
N GLU A 6 16.22 -14.49 12.05
CA GLU A 6 15.01 -15.27 11.81
C GLU A 6 14.31 -14.84 10.52
N ILE A 7 14.19 -13.52 10.28
CA ILE A 7 13.57 -12.97 9.06
C ILE A 7 14.46 -13.28 7.83
N ILE A 8 15.76 -13.18 7.97
CA ILE A 8 16.71 -13.50 6.89
C ILE A 8 16.57 -14.97 6.47
N GLU A 9 16.56 -15.88 7.43
CA GLU A 9 16.41 -17.32 7.16
C GLU A 9 15.03 -17.66 6.59
N LEU A 10 13.98 -16.96 7.04
CA LEU A 10 12.64 -17.08 6.44
C LEU A 10 12.65 -16.72 4.95
N VAL A 11 13.25 -15.59 4.58
CA VAL A 11 13.35 -15.17 3.18
C VAL A 11 14.18 -16.14 2.36
N LYS A 12 15.32 -16.60 2.88
CA LYS A 12 16.18 -17.59 2.23
C LYS A 12 15.43 -18.89 1.95
N SER A 13 14.78 -19.42 2.95
CA SER A 13 14.04 -20.70 2.87
C SER A 13 12.84 -20.59 1.91
N LYS A 14 12.02 -19.53 2.03
CA LYS A 14 10.82 -19.38 1.19
C LYS A 14 11.13 -18.94 -0.24
N GLY A 15 12.21 -18.20 -0.44
CA GLY A 15 12.65 -17.71 -1.74
C GLY A 15 13.56 -18.67 -2.50
N ASN A 16 14.04 -19.72 -1.85
CA ASN A 16 15.12 -20.57 -2.36
C ASN A 16 16.29 -19.74 -2.88
N VAL A 17 16.80 -18.85 -2.03
CA VAL A 17 17.89 -17.93 -2.33
C VAL A 17 19.01 -18.07 -1.30
N SER A 18 20.24 -17.76 -1.70
CA SER A 18 21.44 -17.89 -0.83
C SER A 18 21.51 -16.86 0.29
N GLY A 19 20.84 -15.70 0.12
CA GLY A 19 20.87 -14.61 1.07
C GLY A 19 19.91 -13.50 0.69
N ILE A 20 20.04 -12.36 1.36
CA ILE A 20 19.36 -11.12 1.04
C ILE A 20 20.37 -9.99 0.89
N LEU A 21 20.03 -8.98 0.11
CA LEU A 21 20.74 -7.70 0.01
C LEU A 21 19.98 -6.61 0.78
N GLY A 22 20.66 -5.52 1.07
CA GLY A 22 20.10 -4.35 1.75
C GLY A 22 20.05 -4.53 3.26
N ASN A 23 19.03 -5.16 3.80
CA ASN A 23 18.81 -5.33 5.24
C ASN A 23 18.95 -4.02 6.04
N CYS A 24 18.33 -2.96 5.56
CA CYS A 24 18.44 -1.62 6.14
C CYS A 24 17.18 -0.78 5.94
N HIS A 25 17.15 0.38 6.59
CA HIS A 25 16.20 1.44 6.29
C HIS A 25 16.71 2.23 5.07
N ALA A 26 15.88 2.36 4.03
CA ALA A 26 16.22 3.12 2.84
C ALA A 26 14.99 3.57 2.04
N SER A 27 15.19 4.55 1.17
CA SER A 27 14.23 4.83 0.11
C SER A 27 14.34 3.75 -0.98
N GLY A 28 13.24 3.44 -1.63
CA GLY A 28 13.27 2.36 -2.61
C GLY A 28 13.98 2.73 -3.91
N THR A 29 14.19 4.01 -4.23
CA THR A 29 15.00 4.42 -5.38
C THR A 29 16.49 4.25 -5.05
N GLU A 30 16.91 4.77 -3.92
CA GLU A 30 18.29 4.66 -3.43
C GLU A 30 18.75 3.20 -3.32
N ILE A 31 17.91 2.32 -2.75
CA ILE A 31 18.30 0.94 -2.51
C ILE A 31 18.50 0.15 -3.81
N MET A 32 17.73 0.46 -4.85
CA MET A 32 17.90 -0.16 -6.17
C MET A 32 19.23 0.28 -6.81
N HIS A 33 19.56 1.57 -6.77
CA HIS A 33 20.84 2.07 -7.27
C HIS A 33 22.02 1.44 -6.55
N ARG A 34 21.89 1.20 -5.25
CA ARG A 34 22.97 0.65 -4.42
C ARG A 34 23.17 -0.85 -4.60
N PHE A 35 22.11 -1.63 -4.72
CA PHE A 35 22.16 -3.10 -4.67
C PHE A 35 21.65 -3.78 -5.95
N GLY A 36 21.14 -3.04 -6.94
CA GLY A 36 20.55 -3.63 -8.14
C GLY A 36 21.52 -4.45 -8.97
N GLU A 37 22.74 -3.97 -9.17
CA GLU A 37 23.77 -4.72 -9.89
C GLU A 37 24.21 -5.98 -9.14
N GLU A 38 24.34 -5.91 -7.81
CA GLU A 38 24.63 -7.08 -7.00
C GLU A 38 23.48 -8.10 -7.02
N HIS A 39 22.23 -7.62 -7.03
CA HIS A 39 21.04 -8.44 -7.22
C HIS A 39 21.10 -9.21 -8.55
N LEU A 40 21.40 -8.52 -9.65
CA LEU A 40 21.54 -9.15 -10.98
C LEU A 40 22.68 -10.22 -11.00
N ARG A 41 23.76 -9.99 -10.28
CA ARG A 41 24.88 -10.92 -10.20
C ARG A 41 24.60 -12.14 -9.33
N THR A 42 23.87 -11.98 -8.23
CA THR A 42 23.72 -13.01 -7.17
C THR A 42 22.36 -13.69 -7.15
N GLY A 43 21.33 -13.07 -7.69
CA GLY A 43 19.94 -13.51 -7.56
C GLY A 43 19.34 -13.32 -6.16
N MET A 44 20.06 -12.68 -5.23
CA MET A 44 19.55 -12.40 -3.89
C MET A 44 18.55 -11.22 -3.93
N PRO A 45 17.34 -11.33 -3.35
CA PRO A 45 16.40 -10.23 -3.31
C PRO A 45 16.88 -9.09 -2.40
N ILE A 46 16.51 -7.86 -2.73
CA ILE A 46 16.85 -6.68 -1.94
C ILE A 46 15.74 -6.45 -0.91
N CYS A 47 16.05 -6.69 0.37
CA CYS A 47 15.11 -6.54 1.48
C CYS A 47 15.42 -5.27 2.26
N TYR A 48 14.40 -4.42 2.48
CA TYR A 48 14.55 -3.15 3.17
C TYR A 48 13.25 -2.70 3.84
N THR A 49 13.34 -1.71 4.72
CA THR A 49 12.19 -1.05 5.33
C THR A 49 12.23 0.45 5.09
N SER A 50 11.10 1.12 5.25
CA SER A 50 10.96 2.58 5.28
C SER A 50 10.34 3.03 6.61
N ALA A 51 9.92 4.29 6.71
CA ALA A 51 9.40 4.85 7.95
C ALA A 51 8.19 4.11 8.54
N ASP A 52 7.39 3.45 7.69
CA ASP A 52 6.23 2.66 8.11
C ASP A 52 6.65 1.25 8.57
N SER A 53 5.76 0.56 9.28
CA SER A 53 5.93 -0.86 9.65
C SER A 53 5.74 -1.78 8.45
N VAL A 54 6.66 -1.71 7.48
CA VAL A 54 6.61 -2.44 6.21
C VAL A 54 7.89 -3.25 5.98
N PHE A 55 7.73 -4.39 5.33
CA PHE A 55 8.84 -5.20 4.80
C PHE A 55 8.77 -5.16 3.28
N GLN A 56 9.79 -4.60 2.65
CA GLN A 56 9.83 -4.43 1.21
C GLN A 56 10.85 -5.38 0.58
N VAL A 57 10.47 -6.01 -0.52
CA VAL A 57 11.32 -6.89 -1.31
C VAL A 57 11.40 -6.34 -2.72
N ALA A 58 12.56 -5.80 -3.10
CA ALA A 58 12.80 -5.39 -4.47
C ALA A 58 13.57 -6.50 -5.22
N ALA A 59 13.15 -6.74 -6.47
CA ALA A 59 13.81 -7.69 -7.37
C ALA A 59 13.60 -7.28 -8.81
N HIS A 60 14.56 -7.61 -9.68
CA HIS A 60 14.47 -7.34 -11.10
C HIS A 60 13.41 -8.23 -11.75
N GLU A 61 12.50 -7.62 -12.49
CA GLU A 61 11.28 -8.27 -12.98
C GLU A 61 11.58 -9.43 -13.95
N ASP A 62 12.47 -9.21 -14.89
CA ASP A 62 12.81 -10.24 -15.88
C ASP A 62 13.85 -11.26 -15.36
N PHE A 63 14.80 -10.81 -14.54
CA PHE A 63 15.90 -11.66 -14.06
C PHE A 63 15.49 -12.56 -12.90
N PHE A 64 14.88 -11.99 -11.87
CA PHE A 64 14.39 -12.74 -10.71
C PHE A 64 13.05 -13.44 -10.99
N GLY A 65 12.23 -12.80 -11.82
CA GLY A 65 10.89 -13.22 -12.18
C GLY A 65 9.81 -12.59 -11.30
N LEU A 66 8.83 -11.95 -11.93
CA LEU A 66 7.71 -11.28 -11.25
C LEU A 66 6.90 -12.26 -10.39
N ASP A 67 6.56 -13.43 -10.94
CA ASP A 67 5.80 -14.46 -10.23
C ASP A 67 6.58 -15.05 -9.05
N LYS A 68 7.90 -15.20 -9.18
CA LYS A 68 8.77 -15.64 -8.09
C LYS A 68 8.80 -14.61 -6.97
N LEU A 69 8.89 -13.32 -7.30
CA LEU A 69 8.82 -12.23 -6.32
C LEU A 69 7.49 -12.23 -5.56
N TYR A 70 6.37 -12.36 -6.27
CA TYR A 70 5.05 -12.42 -5.63
C TYR A 70 4.87 -13.68 -4.77
N THR A 71 5.38 -14.81 -5.24
CA THR A 71 5.32 -16.09 -4.49
C THR A 71 6.13 -15.98 -3.21
N LEU A 72 7.34 -15.40 -3.26
CA LEU A 72 8.15 -15.14 -2.08
C LEU A 72 7.40 -14.23 -1.09
N CYS A 73 6.93 -13.07 -1.54
CA CYS A 73 6.22 -12.12 -0.68
C CYS A 73 4.97 -12.76 -0.03
N ARG A 74 4.19 -13.52 -0.80
CA ARG A 74 3.03 -14.25 -0.29
C ARG A 74 3.41 -15.29 0.76
N ALA A 75 4.52 -15.99 0.57
CA ALA A 75 4.97 -17.07 1.47
C ALA A 75 5.52 -16.53 2.81
N ILE A 76 6.16 -15.36 2.81
CA ILE A 76 6.71 -14.76 4.04
C ILE A 76 5.69 -13.91 4.81
N ALA A 77 4.68 -13.36 4.13
CA ALA A 77 3.71 -12.45 4.71
C ALA A 77 3.01 -12.99 5.96
N PRO A 78 2.52 -14.25 6.03
CA PRO A 78 1.83 -14.75 7.22
C PRO A 78 2.70 -14.75 8.48
N THR A 79 4.00 -15.04 8.35
CA THR A 79 4.95 -15.02 9.46
C THR A 79 5.25 -13.59 9.89
N LEU A 80 5.52 -12.70 8.93
CA LEU A 80 5.80 -11.29 9.20
C LEU A 80 4.58 -10.56 9.79
N HIS A 81 3.37 -10.90 9.36
CA HIS A 81 2.13 -10.37 9.95
C HIS A 81 1.98 -10.76 11.42
N LYS A 82 2.34 -12.00 11.81
CA LYS A 82 2.39 -12.40 13.24
C LYS A 82 3.40 -11.59 14.04
N MET A 83 4.46 -11.11 13.40
CA MET A 83 5.46 -10.20 13.98
C MET A 83 5.03 -8.73 13.92
N ARG A 84 3.76 -8.45 13.59
CA ARG A 84 3.16 -7.11 13.48
C ARG A 84 3.77 -6.23 12.36
N VAL A 85 4.33 -6.84 11.33
CA VAL A 85 4.67 -6.13 10.09
C VAL A 85 3.37 -5.91 9.33
N GLY A 86 2.96 -4.66 9.17
CA GLY A 86 1.64 -4.31 8.60
C GLY A 86 1.49 -4.68 7.13
N ARG A 87 2.58 -4.59 6.35
CA ARG A 87 2.59 -4.91 4.92
C ARG A 87 3.89 -5.57 4.51
N VAL A 88 3.80 -6.58 3.66
CA VAL A 88 4.91 -7.08 2.84
C VAL A 88 4.70 -6.56 1.42
N ILE A 89 5.68 -5.88 0.84
CA ILE A 89 5.53 -5.19 -0.42
C ILE A 89 6.51 -5.75 -1.45
N ALA A 90 5.99 -6.28 -2.54
CA ALA A 90 6.77 -6.60 -3.73
C ALA A 90 7.04 -5.32 -4.52
N ARG A 91 8.31 -5.04 -4.79
CA ARG A 91 8.81 -3.86 -5.50
C ARG A 91 9.63 -4.28 -6.74
N PRO A 92 8.97 -4.71 -7.82
CA PRO A 92 9.67 -5.06 -9.04
C PRO A 92 10.31 -3.83 -9.68
N PHE A 93 11.44 -4.03 -10.34
CA PHE A 93 12.15 -3.01 -11.10
C PHE A 93 12.77 -3.60 -12.36
N LEU A 94 13.12 -2.74 -13.30
CA LEU A 94 13.83 -3.06 -14.55
C LEU A 94 15.07 -2.18 -14.68
N GLY A 95 15.94 -2.52 -15.63
CA GLY A 95 17.18 -1.80 -15.92
C GLY A 95 18.39 -2.74 -15.92
N SER A 96 19.50 -2.27 -16.42
CA SER A 96 20.74 -3.07 -16.57
C SER A 96 21.88 -2.62 -15.68
N CYS A 97 21.81 -1.39 -15.18
CA CYS A 97 22.86 -0.82 -14.31
C CYS A 97 22.27 0.21 -13.33
N SER A 98 23.09 0.68 -12.40
CA SER A 98 22.68 1.63 -11.35
C SER A 98 22.05 2.94 -11.88
N LYS A 99 22.36 3.32 -13.12
CA LYS A 99 21.86 4.57 -13.71
C LYS A 99 20.49 4.46 -14.34
N ASP A 100 20.04 3.25 -14.72
CA ASP A 100 18.80 3.02 -15.45
C ASP A 100 17.76 2.18 -14.68
N PHE A 101 18.04 1.79 -13.43
CA PHE A 101 17.06 1.07 -12.63
C PHE A 101 15.81 1.93 -12.36
N VAL A 102 14.67 1.43 -12.82
CA VAL A 102 13.37 2.06 -12.63
C VAL A 102 12.36 1.07 -12.06
N ARG A 103 11.51 1.53 -11.16
CA ARG A 103 10.40 0.73 -10.63
C ARG A 103 9.34 0.53 -11.70
N THR A 104 8.78 -0.67 -11.75
CA THR A 104 7.62 -0.95 -12.61
C THR A 104 6.32 -0.66 -11.86
N GLU A 105 5.22 -0.64 -12.58
CA GLU A 105 3.86 -0.49 -12.02
C GLU A 105 3.36 -1.77 -11.34
N ASN A 106 4.07 -2.88 -11.48
CA ASN A 106 3.73 -4.21 -10.95
C ASN A 106 4.01 -4.34 -9.43
N ARG A 107 3.95 -3.21 -8.69
CA ARG A 107 3.96 -3.24 -7.23
C ARG A 107 2.77 -4.02 -6.70
N LYS A 108 3.02 -4.86 -5.68
CA LYS A 108 1.97 -5.60 -5.01
C LYS A 108 2.17 -5.60 -3.50
N ASP A 109 1.13 -5.18 -2.79
CA ASP A 109 1.12 -5.13 -1.34
C ASP A 109 0.36 -6.35 -0.79
N PHE A 110 0.97 -7.03 0.18
CA PHE A 110 0.38 -8.10 0.98
C PHE A 110 0.16 -7.52 2.37
N ALA A 111 -1.02 -6.96 2.60
CA ALA A 111 -1.37 -6.29 3.85
C ALA A 111 -1.92 -7.29 4.87
N ILE A 112 -1.72 -6.98 6.15
CA ILE A 112 -2.34 -7.72 7.24
C ILE A 112 -3.85 -7.47 7.23
N HIS A 113 -4.65 -8.52 7.41
CA HIS A 113 -6.07 -8.33 7.65
C HIS A 113 -6.31 -7.72 9.03
N PRO A 114 -7.40 -6.97 9.23
CA PRO A 114 -7.81 -6.55 10.55
C PRO A 114 -7.88 -7.75 11.51
N PRO A 115 -7.34 -7.63 12.75
CA PRO A 115 -7.25 -8.76 13.68
C PRO A 115 -8.60 -9.16 14.31
N ALA A 116 -9.61 -8.31 14.14
CA ALA A 116 -10.98 -8.52 14.62
C ALA A 116 -11.98 -7.92 13.63
N LEU A 117 -13.26 -8.18 13.85
CA LEU A 117 -14.33 -7.56 13.07
C LEU A 117 -14.29 -6.05 13.18
N THR A 118 -14.35 -5.39 12.03
CA THR A 118 -14.40 -3.93 11.91
C THR A 118 -15.82 -3.44 11.76
N LEU A 119 -16.02 -2.12 11.75
CA LEU A 119 -17.33 -1.54 11.42
C LEU A 119 -17.84 -2.03 10.06
N CYS A 120 -16.93 -2.15 9.07
CA CYS A 120 -17.30 -2.67 7.75
C CYS A 120 -17.89 -4.09 7.82
N ASP A 121 -17.24 -4.98 8.59
CA ASP A 121 -17.76 -6.35 8.78
C ASP A 121 -19.12 -6.36 9.50
N TYR A 122 -19.32 -5.51 10.51
CA TYR A 122 -20.60 -5.41 11.21
C TYR A 122 -21.73 -4.92 10.29
N VAL A 123 -21.46 -3.96 9.42
CA VAL A 123 -22.41 -3.47 8.43
C VAL A 123 -22.79 -4.58 7.44
N GLN A 124 -21.81 -5.32 6.91
CA GLN A 124 -22.07 -6.47 6.03
C GLN A 124 -22.85 -7.56 6.74
N ASN A 125 -22.50 -7.91 7.99
CA ASN A 125 -23.21 -8.93 8.78
C ASN A 125 -24.66 -8.54 9.06
N ALA A 126 -24.97 -7.24 9.04
CA ALA A 126 -26.35 -6.73 9.11
C ALA A 126 -27.06 -6.71 7.73
N ASN A 127 -26.50 -7.35 6.70
CA ASN A 127 -26.98 -7.37 5.33
C ASN A 127 -27.09 -5.95 4.71
N LYS A 128 -26.16 -5.05 5.08
CA LYS A 128 -26.05 -3.69 4.55
C LYS A 128 -24.81 -3.56 3.68
N THR A 129 -24.79 -2.58 2.79
CA THR A 129 -23.74 -2.39 1.81
C THR A 129 -22.65 -1.46 2.33
N VAL A 130 -21.39 -1.81 2.07
CA VAL A 130 -20.21 -0.99 2.35
C VAL A 130 -19.55 -0.57 1.04
N CYS A 131 -19.52 0.72 0.78
CA CYS A 131 -18.81 1.33 -0.34
C CYS A 131 -17.52 2.01 0.16
N ALA A 132 -16.38 1.56 -0.34
CA ALA A 132 -15.06 2.10 -0.04
C ALA A 132 -14.61 3.04 -1.16
N ILE A 133 -14.24 4.28 -0.82
CA ILE A 133 -13.73 5.28 -1.76
C ILE A 133 -12.27 5.58 -1.41
N GLY A 134 -11.39 5.62 -2.42
CA GLY A 134 -9.96 5.84 -2.25
C GLY A 134 -9.22 4.60 -1.77
N LYS A 135 -8.37 4.73 -0.74
CA LYS A 135 -7.51 3.66 -0.21
C LYS A 135 -8.16 2.77 0.85
N ILE A 136 -9.42 2.98 1.20
CA ILE A 136 -10.10 2.21 2.27
C ILE A 136 -10.01 0.70 2.03
N ASN A 137 -10.30 0.25 0.80
CA ASN A 137 -10.17 -1.16 0.46
C ASN A 137 -8.76 -1.73 0.72
N ASP A 138 -7.74 -0.96 0.39
CA ASP A 138 -6.35 -1.38 0.56
C ASP A 138 -5.94 -1.39 2.04
N ILE A 139 -6.45 -0.45 2.84
CA ILE A 139 -6.23 -0.36 4.29
C ILE A 139 -6.86 -1.58 5.01
N PHE A 140 -8.07 -1.95 4.63
CA PHE A 140 -8.79 -3.08 5.23
C PHE A 140 -8.52 -4.42 4.52
N SER A 141 -7.60 -4.45 3.54
CA SER A 141 -7.27 -5.67 2.76
C SER A 141 -8.50 -6.31 2.12
N GLY A 142 -9.46 -5.50 1.66
CA GLY A 142 -10.71 -5.94 1.07
C GLY A 142 -11.73 -6.52 2.07
N LYS A 143 -11.42 -6.55 3.37
CA LYS A 143 -12.28 -7.15 4.38
C LYS A 143 -13.48 -6.24 4.70
N GLY A 144 -14.67 -6.79 4.61
CA GLY A 144 -15.89 -6.04 4.92
C GLY A 144 -16.30 -5.00 3.85
N ILE A 145 -15.82 -5.10 2.61
CA ILE A 145 -16.07 -4.15 1.52
C ILE A 145 -16.83 -4.82 0.39
N ASP A 146 -17.95 -4.20 -0.06
CA ASP A 146 -18.77 -4.69 -1.16
C ASP A 146 -18.48 -3.97 -2.48
N GLN A 147 -18.20 -2.66 -2.41
CA GLN A 147 -17.91 -1.84 -3.57
C GLN A 147 -16.65 -1.02 -3.35
N VAL A 148 -15.81 -0.92 -4.40
CA VAL A 148 -14.56 -0.16 -4.36
C VAL A 148 -14.55 0.87 -5.47
N LEU A 149 -14.34 2.13 -5.11
CA LEU A 149 -14.19 3.26 -6.02
C LEU A 149 -12.81 3.88 -5.83
N LYS A 150 -12.02 3.91 -6.90
CA LYS A 150 -10.68 4.52 -6.91
C LYS A 150 -10.73 5.82 -7.70
N GLY A 151 -9.93 6.80 -7.29
CA GLY A 151 -9.76 8.08 -7.98
C GLY A 151 -8.27 8.44 -8.07
N ARG A 152 -7.95 9.30 -9.04
CA ARG A 152 -6.58 9.78 -9.27
C ARG A 152 -6.16 10.83 -8.24
N ASP A 153 -7.13 11.65 -7.81
CA ASP A 153 -6.97 12.79 -6.94
C ASP A 153 -8.18 12.95 -6.02
N ASP A 154 -8.08 13.80 -5.02
CA ASP A 154 -9.14 14.04 -4.03
C ASP A 154 -10.39 14.68 -4.64
N SER A 155 -10.25 15.39 -5.76
CA SER A 155 -11.38 15.98 -6.49
C SER A 155 -12.25 14.89 -7.13
N GLU A 156 -11.63 13.87 -7.74
CA GLU A 156 -12.35 12.71 -8.28
C GLU A 156 -12.98 11.87 -7.16
N LEU A 157 -12.28 11.65 -6.05
CA LEU A 157 -12.81 10.95 -4.87
C LEU A 157 -14.01 11.68 -4.27
N MET A 158 -13.97 13.01 -4.18
CA MET A 158 -15.08 13.84 -3.70
C MET A 158 -16.28 13.74 -4.65
N LYS A 159 -16.07 13.79 -5.96
CA LYS A 159 -17.14 13.60 -6.96
C LYS A 159 -17.83 12.24 -6.75
N GLN A 160 -17.05 11.16 -6.62
CA GLN A 160 -17.59 9.82 -6.36
C GLN A 160 -18.37 9.76 -5.04
N LEU A 161 -17.89 10.44 -3.99
CA LEU A 161 -18.60 10.54 -2.72
C LEU A 161 -19.97 11.20 -2.89
N PHE A 162 -20.04 12.31 -3.61
CA PHE A 162 -21.31 12.98 -3.93
C PHE A 162 -22.28 12.09 -4.72
N GLU A 163 -21.75 11.35 -5.71
CA GLU A 163 -22.55 10.40 -6.50
C GLU A 163 -23.08 9.27 -5.61
N GLN A 164 -22.20 8.66 -4.79
CA GLN A 164 -22.61 7.56 -3.92
C GLN A 164 -23.62 7.99 -2.85
N VAL A 165 -23.47 9.16 -2.26
CA VAL A 165 -24.48 9.70 -1.31
C VAL A 165 -25.83 9.86 -1.98
N SER A 166 -25.88 10.28 -3.25
CA SER A 166 -27.13 10.43 -4.00
C SER A 166 -27.77 9.10 -4.40
N LEU A 167 -26.96 8.03 -4.57
CA LEU A 167 -27.40 6.69 -4.96
C LEU A 167 -27.58 5.75 -3.76
N ALA A 168 -27.09 6.14 -2.58
CA ALA A 168 -27.05 5.30 -1.40
C ALA A 168 -28.44 4.83 -0.98
N LYS A 169 -28.57 3.54 -0.76
CA LYS A 169 -29.75 2.97 -0.10
C LYS A 169 -29.70 3.32 1.39
N LYS A 170 -30.87 3.40 2.00
CA LYS A 170 -30.97 3.54 3.45
C LYS A 170 -30.14 2.48 4.16
N ASP A 171 -29.42 2.89 5.21
CA ASP A 171 -28.58 2.03 6.04
C ASP A 171 -27.34 1.45 5.32
N SER A 172 -26.77 2.14 4.33
CA SER A 172 -25.45 1.81 3.77
C SER A 172 -24.33 2.61 4.44
N LEU A 173 -23.11 2.07 4.41
CA LEU A 173 -21.91 2.76 4.84
C LEU A 173 -21.10 3.19 3.62
N ILE A 174 -20.85 4.48 3.48
CA ILE A 174 -19.87 5.01 2.53
C ILE A 174 -18.66 5.45 3.33
N PHE A 175 -17.51 4.85 3.06
CA PHE A 175 -16.27 5.14 3.76
C PHE A 175 -15.25 5.69 2.77
N ALA A 176 -14.94 6.98 2.87
CA ALA A 176 -14.02 7.67 1.96
C ALA A 176 -12.70 8.03 2.65
N ASN A 177 -11.59 7.94 1.91
CA ASN A 177 -10.28 8.40 2.31
C ASN A 177 -9.72 9.36 1.27
N PHE A 178 -9.48 10.60 1.67
CA PHE A 178 -8.84 11.63 0.87
C PHE A 178 -7.34 11.59 1.10
N VAL A 179 -6.56 11.42 0.04
CA VAL A 179 -5.19 10.93 0.11
C VAL A 179 -4.15 12.05 -0.06
N GLU A 180 -4.51 13.14 -0.75
CA GLU A 180 -3.59 14.21 -1.10
C GLU A 180 -3.11 15.00 0.12
N PHE A 181 -3.90 15.05 1.21
CA PHE A 181 -3.47 15.61 2.49
C PHE A 181 -2.12 15.03 2.96
N ASP A 182 -1.94 13.74 2.79
CA ASP A 182 -0.70 13.05 3.13
C ASP A 182 0.29 13.05 1.96
N SER A 183 -0.11 12.55 0.79
CA SER A 183 0.80 12.25 -0.31
C SER A 183 1.33 13.49 -1.02
N GLU A 184 0.52 14.53 -1.17
CA GLU A 184 0.91 15.75 -1.88
C GLU A 184 1.43 16.83 -0.94
N TYR A 185 0.81 17.01 0.21
CA TYR A 185 1.13 18.12 1.11
C TYR A 185 1.90 17.68 2.34
N GLY A 186 1.47 16.64 3.05
CA GLY A 186 2.06 16.18 4.31
C GLY A 186 3.49 15.69 4.14
N HIS A 187 3.75 14.75 3.26
CA HIS A 187 5.09 14.23 2.99
C HIS A 187 6.05 15.29 2.44
N ARG A 188 5.54 16.28 1.71
CA ARG A 188 6.33 17.39 1.15
C ARG A 188 6.49 18.56 2.12
N ARG A 189 5.81 18.52 3.28
CA ARG A 189 5.77 19.60 4.27
C ARG A 189 5.28 20.92 3.66
N ASP A 190 4.38 20.84 2.69
CA ASP A 190 3.73 21.99 2.07
C ASP A 190 2.59 22.49 2.96
N VAL A 191 2.91 23.40 3.88
CA VAL A 191 1.95 23.97 4.84
C VAL A 191 0.86 24.78 4.12
N THR A 192 1.23 25.52 3.09
CA THR A 192 0.30 26.37 2.33
C THR A 192 -0.68 25.52 1.52
N GLY A 193 -0.19 24.52 0.81
CA GLY A 193 -1.02 23.59 0.06
C GLY A 193 -1.94 22.77 0.98
N TYR A 194 -1.45 22.35 2.14
CA TYR A 194 -2.27 21.64 3.13
C TYR A 194 -3.42 22.51 3.66
N ALA A 195 -3.15 23.79 3.97
CA ALA A 195 -4.19 24.74 4.41
C ALA A 195 -5.25 24.96 3.31
N ALA A 196 -4.83 25.17 2.07
CA ALA A 196 -5.75 25.32 0.94
C ALA A 196 -6.60 24.06 0.70
N ALA A 197 -6.02 22.87 0.88
CA ALA A 197 -6.75 21.60 0.79
C ALA A 197 -7.80 21.46 1.90
N LEU A 198 -7.52 21.94 3.13
CA LEU A 198 -8.51 21.95 4.21
C LEU A 198 -9.67 22.91 3.91
N GLU A 199 -9.41 24.11 3.39
CA GLU A 199 -10.47 25.05 2.99
C GLU A 199 -11.34 24.47 1.87
N TRP A 200 -10.71 23.86 0.86
CA TRP A 200 -11.41 23.16 -0.20
C TRP A 200 -12.28 22.02 0.34
N PHE A 201 -11.74 21.21 1.24
CA PHE A 201 -12.48 20.09 1.84
C PHE A 201 -13.67 20.56 2.65
N ASP A 202 -13.51 21.61 3.47
CA ASP A 202 -14.60 22.21 4.27
C ASP A 202 -15.73 22.73 3.37
N GLU A 203 -15.39 23.45 2.28
CA GLU A 203 -16.40 23.87 1.29
C GLU A 203 -17.19 22.68 0.73
N LYS A 204 -16.50 21.63 0.28
CA LYS A 204 -17.14 20.43 -0.29
C LYS A 204 -17.97 19.68 0.73
N LEU A 205 -17.48 19.56 1.97
CA LEU A 205 -18.21 18.96 3.07
C LEU A 205 -19.51 19.73 3.36
N GLY A 206 -19.47 21.06 3.38
CA GLY A 206 -20.65 21.90 3.54
C GLY A 206 -21.70 21.68 2.45
N LEU A 207 -21.27 21.48 1.20
CA LEU A 207 -22.18 21.13 0.10
C LEU A 207 -22.75 19.70 0.25
N LEU A 208 -21.94 18.74 0.71
CA LEU A 208 -22.38 17.37 0.94
C LEU A 208 -23.43 17.28 2.05
N LEU A 209 -23.22 17.97 3.16
CA LEU A 209 -24.17 18.01 4.29
C LEU A 209 -25.54 18.56 3.89
N LYS A 210 -25.59 19.57 2.98
CA LYS A 210 -26.86 20.09 2.43
C LYS A 210 -27.62 19.06 1.59
N ARG A 211 -26.97 18.01 1.08
CA ARG A 211 -27.64 16.91 0.35
C ARG A 211 -28.15 15.81 1.26
N LEU A 212 -27.66 15.73 2.48
CA LEU A 212 -28.08 14.73 3.47
C LEU A 212 -29.25 15.21 4.35
N SER A 213 -29.49 16.53 4.39
CA SER A 213 -30.61 17.16 5.08
C SER A 213 -31.82 17.25 4.19
#